data_7b7ef52b416a01240107e6d7ce883fc8
#
_entry.id   7b7ef52b416a01240107e6d7ce883fc8
#
_cell.length_a   1.000
_cell.length_b   1.000
_cell.length_c   1.000
_cell.angle_alpha   90.00
_cell.angle_beta   90.00
_cell.angle_gamma   90.00
#
_symmetry.space_group_name_H-M   'P 1'
#
loop_
_entity.id
_entity.type
_entity.pdbx_description
1 polymer ?
#
loop_
_entity_poly.entity_id
_entity_poly.type
_entity_poly.pdbx_seq_one_letter_code
_entity_poly.pdbx_strand_id
1 'polypeptide(L)'
;MRRRIIAAAVACDYEGLAALTREKDMGFKASFGDVTDVAGYWRELETSRGQPVLAQMVKLLNLPYAKLGDLYVWPSVHRENATDEDWKAVEAVYPPKQLAEMRRQGTGYLGLRLGILSNGHWQFSLAGD
;
A
#
# COMPACT_ATOMS: atom_id res chain seq x y z
N MET A 1 6.41 12.87 0.89
CA MET A 1 6.56 11.51 0.27
C MET A 1 5.27 11.05 -0.40
N ARG A 2 4.15 11.11 0.28
CA ARG A 2 2.86 10.66 -0.27
C ARG A 2 2.57 11.23 -1.67
N ARG A 3 2.70 12.55 -1.85
CA ARG A 3 2.43 13.19 -3.15
C ARG A 3 3.37 12.73 -4.24
N ARG A 4 4.62 12.45 -3.88
CA ARG A 4 5.63 12.00 -4.83
C ARG A 4 5.37 10.57 -5.28
N ILE A 5 4.90 9.71 -4.38
CA ILE A 5 4.48 8.36 -4.73
C ILE A 5 3.30 8.42 -5.70
N ILE A 6 2.28 9.23 -5.39
CA ILE A 6 1.11 9.39 -6.25
C ILE A 6 1.54 9.87 -7.65
N ALA A 7 2.39 10.88 -7.73
CA ALA A 7 2.83 11.42 -9.02
C ALA A 7 3.56 10.37 -9.86
N ALA A 8 4.47 9.60 -9.26
CA ALA A 8 5.20 8.55 -9.97
C ALA A 8 4.27 7.41 -10.40
N ALA A 9 3.33 7.02 -9.53
CA ALA A 9 2.39 5.95 -9.84
C ALA A 9 1.43 6.33 -10.97
N VAL A 10 0.92 7.56 -10.96
CA VAL A 10 0.06 8.08 -12.04
C VAL A 10 0.81 8.10 -13.37
N ALA A 11 2.10 8.40 -13.34
CA ALA A 11 2.95 8.42 -14.54
C ALA A 11 3.43 7.02 -14.97
N CYS A 12 3.05 5.96 -14.23
CA CYS A 12 3.54 4.60 -14.45
C CYS A 12 5.07 4.52 -14.43
N ASP A 13 5.69 5.33 -13.56
CA ASP A 13 7.14 5.45 -13.46
C ASP A 13 7.67 4.48 -12.40
N TYR A 14 7.87 3.22 -12.78
CA TYR A 14 8.35 2.18 -11.85
C TYR A 14 9.71 2.51 -11.27
N GLU A 15 10.63 3.04 -12.10
CA GLU A 15 11.96 3.39 -11.64
C GLU A 15 11.94 4.59 -10.70
N GLY A 16 11.07 5.56 -10.96
CA GLY A 16 10.86 6.69 -10.08
C GLY A 16 10.32 6.27 -8.71
N LEU A 17 9.36 5.35 -8.70
CA LEU A 17 8.85 4.77 -7.46
C LEU A 17 9.95 4.05 -6.69
N ALA A 18 10.74 3.22 -7.38
CA ALA A 18 11.83 2.49 -6.75
C ALA A 18 12.86 3.45 -6.14
N ALA A 19 13.17 4.56 -6.82
CA ALA A 19 14.09 5.57 -6.31
C ALA A 19 13.59 6.18 -5.00
N LEU A 20 12.28 6.40 -4.88
CA LEU A 20 11.69 6.94 -3.64
C LEU A 20 11.90 6.01 -2.45
N THR A 21 11.91 4.70 -2.67
CA THR A 21 12.11 3.73 -1.59
C THR A 21 13.52 3.77 -1.00
N ARG A 22 14.48 4.34 -1.74
CA ARG A 22 15.91 4.34 -1.37
C ARG A 22 16.41 5.68 -0.84
N GLU A 23 15.58 6.72 -0.82
CA GLU A 23 16.05 8.08 -0.50
C GLU A 23 16.66 8.22 0.89
N LYS A 24 16.11 7.51 1.86
CA LYS A 24 16.55 7.62 3.26
C LYS A 24 17.51 6.51 3.68
N ASP A 25 17.78 5.56 2.79
CA ASP A 25 18.67 4.40 3.07
C ASP A 25 18.28 3.65 4.35
N MET A 26 16.98 3.50 4.59
CA MET A 26 16.45 2.87 5.81
C MET A 26 15.79 1.52 5.55
N GLY A 27 15.87 1.01 4.33
CA GLY A 27 15.22 -0.24 3.94
C GLY A 27 13.76 -0.05 3.56
N PHE A 28 13.29 -0.94 2.69
CA PHE A 28 11.92 -0.91 2.19
C PHE A 28 11.43 -2.34 1.94
N LYS A 29 10.16 -2.61 2.23
CA LYS A 29 9.54 -3.90 1.93
C LYS A 29 8.42 -3.74 0.91
N ALA A 30 8.57 -4.41 -0.24
CA ALA A 30 7.54 -4.51 -1.26
C ALA A 30 6.73 -5.81 -1.15
N SER A 31 7.24 -6.77 -0.39
CA SER A 31 6.63 -8.09 -0.20
C SER A 31 7.15 -8.69 1.10
N PHE A 32 6.46 -9.69 1.64
CA PHE A 32 6.96 -10.45 2.79
C PHE A 32 8.14 -11.34 2.42
N GLY A 33 8.31 -11.63 1.11
CA GLY A 33 9.53 -12.27 0.61
C GLY A 33 10.62 -11.24 0.29
N ASP A 34 11.80 -11.73 -0.11
CA ASP A 34 12.89 -10.86 -0.49
C ASP A 34 12.68 -10.32 -1.90
N VAL A 35 12.69 -8.99 -2.03
CA VAL A 35 12.59 -8.30 -3.30
C VAL A 35 13.75 -7.33 -3.41
N THR A 36 14.66 -7.56 -4.36
CA THR A 36 15.81 -6.69 -4.60
C THR A 36 15.54 -5.68 -5.71
N ASP A 37 14.79 -6.09 -6.74
CA ASP A 37 14.40 -5.21 -7.85
C ASP A 37 12.92 -4.83 -7.68
N VAL A 38 12.69 -3.75 -6.97
CA VAL A 38 11.32 -3.29 -6.63
C VAL A 38 10.57 -2.87 -7.88
N ALA A 39 11.23 -2.14 -8.79
CA ALA A 39 10.61 -1.69 -10.04
C ALA A 39 10.15 -2.89 -10.88
N GLY A 40 11.01 -3.89 -11.03
CA GLY A 40 10.70 -5.11 -11.77
C GLY A 40 9.57 -5.90 -11.12
N TYR A 41 9.54 -5.94 -9.78
CA TYR A 41 8.49 -6.62 -9.04
C TYR A 41 7.11 -6.01 -9.32
N TRP A 42 7.00 -4.69 -9.23
CA TRP A 42 5.74 -4.01 -9.50
C TRP A 42 5.33 -4.15 -10.97
N ARG A 43 6.29 -4.04 -11.89
CA ARG A 43 6.00 -4.24 -13.31
C ARG A 43 5.46 -5.64 -13.58
N GLU A 44 6.05 -6.66 -12.96
CA GLU A 44 5.59 -8.04 -13.10
C GLU A 44 4.17 -8.24 -12.54
N LEU A 45 3.87 -7.64 -11.38
CA LEU A 45 2.51 -7.73 -10.83
C LEU A 45 1.47 -7.21 -11.82
N GLU A 46 1.77 -6.11 -12.51
CA GLU A 46 0.83 -5.50 -13.45
C GLU A 46 0.76 -6.24 -14.77
N THR A 47 1.92 -6.60 -15.36
CA THR A 47 1.96 -7.17 -16.70
C THR A 47 1.71 -8.67 -16.73
N SER A 48 2.21 -9.41 -15.73
CA SER A 48 2.12 -10.88 -15.72
C SER A 48 0.94 -11.38 -14.89
N ARG A 49 0.57 -10.68 -13.82
CA ARG A 49 -0.50 -11.10 -12.91
C ARG A 49 -1.77 -10.29 -13.04
N GLY A 50 -1.76 -9.22 -13.85
CA GLY A 50 -2.93 -8.37 -14.06
C GLY A 50 -3.39 -7.63 -12.80
N GLN A 51 -2.49 -7.41 -11.84
CA GLN A 51 -2.82 -6.74 -10.59
C GLN A 51 -2.49 -5.24 -10.74
N PRO A 52 -3.48 -4.34 -10.66
CA PRO A 52 -3.26 -2.91 -10.90
C PRO A 52 -2.65 -2.21 -9.68
N VAL A 53 -1.44 -2.61 -9.29
CA VAL A 53 -0.81 -2.18 -8.04
C VAL A 53 -0.58 -0.68 -7.97
N LEU A 54 -0.17 -0.03 -9.07
CA LEU A 54 0.07 1.40 -9.09
C LEU A 54 -1.23 2.20 -8.93
N ALA A 55 -2.29 1.77 -9.62
CA ALA A 55 -3.61 2.39 -9.45
C ALA A 55 -4.13 2.20 -8.02
N GLN A 56 -3.88 1.04 -7.42
CA GLN A 56 -4.25 0.79 -6.04
C GLN A 56 -3.50 1.71 -5.08
N MET A 57 -2.20 1.92 -5.29
CA MET A 57 -1.42 2.86 -4.48
C MET A 57 -2.02 4.25 -4.50
N VAL A 58 -2.37 4.76 -5.69
CA VAL A 58 -2.98 6.09 -5.84
C VAL A 58 -4.30 6.17 -5.07
N LYS A 59 -5.17 5.19 -5.24
CA LYS A 59 -6.46 5.18 -4.56
C LYS A 59 -6.32 5.09 -3.06
N LEU A 60 -5.44 4.22 -2.57
CA LEU A 60 -5.23 4.03 -1.14
C LEU A 60 -4.66 5.28 -0.48
N LEU A 61 -3.68 5.93 -1.12
CA LEU A 61 -3.06 7.15 -0.59
C LEU A 61 -4.01 8.35 -0.58
N ASN A 62 -5.14 8.25 -1.26
CA ASN A 62 -6.20 9.25 -1.21
C ASN A 62 -7.29 8.94 -0.17
N LEU A 63 -7.17 7.83 0.54
CA LEU A 63 -8.08 7.46 1.62
C LEU A 63 -7.53 7.96 2.97
N PRO A 64 -8.35 7.93 4.04
CA PRO A 64 -7.86 8.24 5.38
C PRO A 64 -6.75 7.26 5.80
N TYR A 65 -5.83 7.76 6.61
CA TYR A 65 -4.74 6.97 7.17
C TYR A 65 -4.95 6.70 8.66
N ALA A 66 -4.21 5.72 9.19
CA ALA A 66 -4.07 5.49 10.62
C ALA A 66 -2.66 5.87 11.04
N LYS A 67 -2.53 6.50 12.21
CA LYS A 67 -1.21 6.84 12.77
C LYS A 67 -0.89 5.83 13.87
N LEU A 68 0.22 5.12 13.69
CA LEU A 68 0.70 4.09 14.62
C LEU A 68 2.10 4.48 15.09
N GLY A 69 2.18 5.25 16.20
CA GLY A 69 3.45 5.82 16.64
C GLY A 69 3.99 6.79 15.59
N ASP A 70 5.20 6.52 15.08
CA ASP A 70 5.84 7.35 14.06
C ASP A 70 5.45 6.96 12.63
N LEU A 71 4.56 5.98 12.48
CA LEU A 71 4.20 5.42 11.19
C LEU A 71 2.79 5.84 10.79
N TYR A 72 2.67 6.35 9.57
CA TYR A 72 1.38 6.62 8.93
C TYR A 72 1.09 5.49 7.97
N VAL A 73 -0.06 4.81 8.14
CA VAL A 73 -0.44 3.66 7.29
C VAL A 73 -1.72 3.97 6.54
N TRP A 74 -1.71 3.76 5.23
CA TRP A 74 -2.87 3.82 4.36
C TRP A 74 -3.24 2.41 3.93
N PRO A 75 -4.51 2.03 3.98
CA PRO A 75 -5.67 2.78 4.47
C PRO A 75 -5.85 2.65 5.98
N SER A 76 -6.71 3.48 6.56
CA SER A 76 -6.98 3.49 8.01
C SER A 76 -7.53 2.16 8.53
N VAL A 77 -8.13 1.35 7.67
CA VAL A 77 -8.68 0.03 8.03
C VAL A 77 -7.60 -0.95 8.52
N HIS A 78 -6.33 -0.63 8.29
CA HIS A 78 -5.22 -1.44 8.80
C HIS A 78 -5.10 -1.41 10.32
N ARG A 79 -5.66 -0.40 10.98
CA ARG A 79 -5.57 -0.29 12.46
C ARG A 79 -6.33 -1.42 13.15
N GLU A 80 -5.91 -1.73 14.38
CA GLU A 80 -6.41 -2.87 15.14
C GLU A 80 -7.93 -2.81 15.36
N ASN A 81 -8.46 -1.63 15.69
CA ASN A 81 -9.88 -1.44 15.97
C ASN A 81 -10.57 -0.74 14.81
N ALA A 82 -10.43 -1.26 13.60
CA ALA A 82 -11.03 -0.68 12.41
C ALA A 82 -12.55 -0.61 12.54
N THR A 83 -13.11 0.54 12.16
CA THR A 83 -14.56 0.78 12.21
C THR A 83 -15.22 0.37 10.89
N ASP A 84 -16.56 0.33 10.88
CA ASP A 84 -17.30 0.08 9.64
C ASP A 84 -17.00 1.13 8.58
N GLU A 85 -16.76 2.39 9.00
CA GLU A 85 -16.40 3.46 8.08
C GLU A 85 -15.04 3.21 7.44
N ASP A 86 -14.07 2.69 8.21
CA ASP A 86 -12.76 2.32 7.67
C ASP A 86 -12.89 1.25 6.58
N TRP A 87 -13.71 0.23 6.82
CA TRP A 87 -13.96 -0.83 5.85
C TRP A 87 -14.70 -0.32 4.62
N LYS A 88 -15.63 0.61 4.81
CA LYS A 88 -16.37 1.19 3.70
C LYS A 88 -15.49 2.03 2.80
N ALA A 89 -14.54 2.77 3.39
CA ALA A 89 -13.63 3.62 2.61
C ALA A 89 -12.83 2.80 1.60
N VAL A 90 -12.40 1.60 1.96
CA VAL A 90 -11.56 0.76 1.10
C VAL A 90 -12.37 0.05 -0.01
N GLU A 91 -13.69 0.16 -0.01
CA GLU A 91 -14.54 -0.31 -1.11
C GLU A 91 -14.21 0.41 -2.43
N ALA A 92 -13.57 1.58 -2.37
CA ALA A 92 -13.08 2.27 -3.55
C ALA A 92 -11.97 1.49 -4.28
N VAL A 93 -11.33 0.53 -3.60
CA VAL A 93 -10.20 -0.22 -4.11
C VAL A 93 -10.53 -1.70 -4.32
N TYR A 94 -11.27 -2.30 -3.39
CA TYR A 94 -11.60 -3.72 -3.41
C TYR A 94 -13.11 -3.94 -3.42
N PRO A 95 -13.59 -5.00 -4.09
CA PRO A 95 -15.03 -5.32 -4.07
C PRO A 95 -15.53 -5.58 -2.65
N PRO A 96 -16.75 -5.10 -2.31
CA PRO A 96 -17.33 -5.33 -0.97
C PRO A 96 -17.36 -6.80 -0.56
N LYS A 97 -17.59 -7.70 -1.50
CA LYS A 97 -17.63 -9.14 -1.24
C LYS A 97 -16.29 -9.65 -0.74
N GLN A 98 -15.19 -9.18 -1.34
CA GLN A 98 -13.84 -9.56 -0.93
C GLN A 98 -13.53 -9.04 0.48
N LEU A 99 -13.92 -7.80 0.76
CA LEU A 99 -13.72 -7.20 2.09
C LEU A 99 -14.54 -7.91 3.16
N ALA A 100 -15.78 -8.27 2.85
CA ALA A 100 -16.64 -9.03 3.76
C ALA A 100 -16.00 -10.38 4.11
N GLU A 101 -15.37 -11.04 3.15
CA GLU A 101 -14.67 -12.30 3.38
C GLU A 101 -13.50 -12.13 4.34
N MET A 102 -12.72 -11.07 4.20
CA MET A 102 -11.63 -10.76 5.14
C MET A 102 -12.17 -10.59 6.56
N ARG A 103 -13.29 -9.87 6.72
CA ARG A 103 -13.91 -9.65 8.02
C ARG A 103 -14.45 -10.94 8.61
N ARG A 104 -15.05 -11.78 7.78
CA ARG A 104 -15.62 -13.05 8.21
C ARG A 104 -14.56 -14.00 8.74
N GLN A 105 -13.39 -14.02 8.11
CA GLN A 105 -12.28 -14.88 8.53
C GLN A 105 -11.56 -14.37 9.78
N GLY A 106 -11.81 -13.11 10.18
CA GLY A 106 -11.19 -12.55 11.37
C GLY A 106 -9.71 -12.23 11.25
N THR A 107 -9.15 -12.24 10.03
CA THR A 107 -7.74 -11.94 9.79
C THR A 107 -7.44 -10.45 9.75
N GLY A 108 -8.48 -9.60 9.71
CA GLY A 108 -8.34 -8.19 9.46
C GLY A 108 -8.10 -7.88 8.00
N TYR A 109 -7.71 -6.65 7.70
CA TYR A 109 -7.50 -6.21 6.33
C TYR A 109 -6.20 -6.80 5.76
N LEU A 110 -6.31 -7.56 4.69
CA LEU A 110 -5.18 -8.19 4.00
C LEU A 110 -4.89 -7.59 2.62
N GLY A 111 -5.56 -6.50 2.25
CA GLY A 111 -5.27 -5.81 1.01
C GLY A 111 -3.98 -5.01 1.07
N LEU A 112 -3.70 -4.28 0.00
CA LEU A 112 -2.49 -3.45 -0.08
C LEU A 112 -2.52 -2.35 0.97
N ARG A 113 -1.38 -2.14 1.67
CA ARG A 113 -1.20 -1.05 2.60
C ARG A 113 0.18 -0.46 2.42
N LEU A 114 0.27 0.85 2.57
CA LEU A 114 1.50 1.61 2.44
C LEU A 114 1.81 2.28 3.77
N GLY A 115 3.08 2.24 4.16
CA GLY A 115 3.55 2.86 5.39
C GLY A 115 4.63 3.90 5.14
N ILE A 116 4.44 5.09 5.69
CA ILE A 116 5.39 6.21 5.58
C ILE A 116 5.70 6.69 6.99
N LEU A 117 6.99 6.73 7.34
CA LEU A 117 7.42 7.23 8.64
C LEU A 117 7.29 8.76 8.70
N SER A 118 7.23 9.30 9.92
CA SER A 118 7.10 10.75 10.14
C SER A 118 8.28 11.55 9.58
N ASN A 119 9.45 10.92 9.40
CA ASN A 119 10.61 11.56 8.76
C ASN A 119 10.53 11.57 7.23
N GLY A 120 9.44 11.04 6.66
CA GLY A 120 9.23 11.00 5.21
C GLY A 120 9.72 9.73 4.52
N HIS A 121 10.28 8.76 5.27
CA HIS A 121 10.73 7.50 4.66
C HIS A 121 9.55 6.60 4.29
N TRP A 122 9.52 6.15 3.04
CA TRP A 122 8.55 5.14 2.58
C TRP A 122 9.04 3.77 3.02
N GLN A 123 8.39 3.18 4.00
CA GLN A 123 8.87 1.99 4.66
C GLN A 123 8.37 0.69 4.03
N PHE A 124 7.12 0.67 3.56
CA PHE A 124 6.59 -0.54 2.94
C PHE A 124 5.40 -0.27 2.03
N SER A 125 5.15 -1.25 1.15
CA SER A 125 3.94 -1.38 0.34
C SER A 125 3.65 -2.88 0.27
N LEU A 126 2.78 -3.38 1.16
CA LEU A 126 2.59 -4.81 1.40
C LEU A 126 1.13 -5.22 1.24
N ALA A 127 0.91 -6.44 0.72
CA ALA A 127 -0.40 -7.08 0.68
C ALA A 127 -0.28 -8.50 1.22
N GLY A 128 -1.39 -9.02 1.76
CA GLY A 128 -1.40 -10.33 2.38
C GLY A 128 -0.88 -10.31 3.81
N ASP A 129 -0.46 -11.45 4.32
CA ASP A 129 0.06 -11.63 5.67
C ASP A 129 1.45 -12.28 5.70
#